data_a0623331fba76a5bfeade65272e30f04
#
_entry.id   a0623331fba76a5bfeade65272e30f04
#
_cell.length_a   1.000
_cell.length_b   1.000
_cell.length_c   1.000
_cell.angle_alpha   90.00
_cell.angle_beta   90.00
_cell.angle_gamma   90.00
#
_symmetry.space_group_name_H-M   'P 1'
#
loop_
_entity.id
_entity.type
_entity.pdbx_description
1 polymer ?
#
loop_
_entity_poly.entity_id
_entity_poly.type
_entity_poly.pdbx_seq_one_letter_code
_entity_poly.pdbx_strand_id
1 'polypeptide(L)'
;MSNYPYASMRDSFDLSAYFVVGPQDCKGRPITDVIDDALRGGASFIQLRVKDADAKDLTDMARDIAQIIEDNNKSDSVAFVIDDRVDVVWQARSKGIKVDGVHIGQTDMEPREARALLGEDAIVGLSAETESLVKLINELPDGCIDYIGAAPLHVSVTKPEASVGGNDGSGRTLDEEQINTICSASGFR
;
A
#
# COMPACT_ATOMS: atom_id res chain seq x y z
N MET A 1 13.30 16.02 1.48
CA MET A 1 12.74 16.20 2.82
C MET A 1 13.81 15.81 3.83
N SER A 2 14.30 16.73 4.62
CA SER A 2 15.60 16.57 5.27
C SER A 2 15.58 15.98 6.68
N ASN A 3 14.46 15.47 7.19
CA ASN A 3 14.35 15.00 8.57
C ASN A 3 13.63 13.66 8.76
N TYR A 4 13.44 12.88 7.72
CA TYR A 4 12.89 11.52 7.88
C TYR A 4 14.01 10.61 8.41
N PRO A 5 13.88 10.03 9.61
CA PRO A 5 15.00 9.39 10.31
C PRO A 5 15.26 7.94 9.88
N TYR A 6 14.37 7.35 9.09
CA TYR A 6 14.47 5.96 8.67
C TYR A 6 15.15 5.82 7.31
N ALA A 7 15.90 4.74 7.13
CA ALA A 7 16.45 4.37 5.83
C ALA A 7 15.34 4.10 4.81
N SER A 8 15.59 4.39 3.54
CA SER A 8 14.64 4.04 2.49
C SER A 8 14.52 2.52 2.38
N MET A 9 13.29 2.04 2.34
CA MET A 9 12.99 0.63 2.07
C MET A 9 12.66 0.37 0.59
N ARG A 10 12.71 1.40 -0.26
CA ARG A 10 12.30 1.32 -1.66
C ARG A 10 12.98 0.21 -2.45
N ASP A 11 14.27 -0.01 -2.22
CA ASP A 11 15.05 -1.03 -2.93
C ASP A 11 15.04 -2.39 -2.25
N SER A 12 14.54 -2.49 -1.01
CA SER A 12 14.65 -3.67 -0.16
C SER A 12 13.33 -4.22 0.37
N PHE A 13 12.19 -3.59 0.06
CA PHE A 13 10.90 -4.09 0.54
C PHE A 13 10.58 -5.49 -0.02
N ASP A 14 9.87 -6.27 0.77
CA ASP A 14 9.45 -7.63 0.44
C ASP A 14 7.92 -7.74 0.46
N LEU A 15 7.32 -8.15 -0.68
CA LEU A 15 5.87 -8.33 -0.84
C LEU A 15 5.40 -9.76 -0.52
N SER A 16 6.28 -10.66 -0.08
CA SER A 16 5.96 -12.07 0.13
C SER A 16 4.84 -12.29 1.16
N ALA A 17 4.76 -11.43 2.18
CA ALA A 17 3.70 -11.45 3.19
C ALA A 17 3.12 -10.05 3.36
N TYR A 18 2.31 -9.64 2.38
CA TYR A 18 1.68 -8.33 2.33
C TYR A 18 0.35 -8.33 3.10
N PHE A 19 0.32 -7.61 4.21
CA PHE A 19 -0.83 -7.52 5.11
C PHE A 19 -1.55 -6.19 4.97
N VAL A 20 -2.78 -6.21 4.44
CA VAL A 20 -3.66 -5.04 4.32
C VAL A 20 -4.67 -5.07 5.45
N VAL A 21 -4.79 -4.00 6.23
CA VAL A 21 -5.66 -3.97 7.41
C VAL A 21 -6.15 -2.57 7.74
N GLY A 22 -7.38 -2.50 8.23
CA GLY A 22 -7.95 -1.34 8.91
C GLY A 22 -8.70 -1.77 10.18
N PRO A 23 -9.13 -0.84 11.04
CA PRO A 23 -9.89 -1.16 12.25
C PRO A 23 -11.13 -2.03 11.99
N GLN A 24 -11.79 -1.83 10.85
CA GLN A 24 -12.97 -2.60 10.41
C GLN A 24 -12.67 -4.09 10.20
N ASP A 25 -11.42 -4.45 9.93
CA ASP A 25 -10.99 -5.82 9.65
C ASP A 25 -10.60 -6.58 10.95
N CYS A 26 -10.41 -5.85 12.05
CA CYS A 26 -9.85 -6.35 13.30
C CYS A 26 -10.87 -7.11 14.19
N LYS A 27 -12.14 -7.20 13.78
CA LYS A 27 -13.21 -7.90 14.53
C LYS A 27 -13.34 -7.45 16.00
N GLY A 28 -13.18 -6.15 16.25
CA GLY A 28 -13.27 -5.52 17.57
C GLY A 28 -11.98 -5.60 18.41
N ARG A 29 -10.89 -6.15 17.90
CA ARG A 29 -9.58 -6.06 18.54
C ARG A 29 -8.93 -4.71 18.25
N PRO A 30 -8.07 -4.18 19.13
CA PRO A 30 -7.20 -3.06 18.78
C PRO A 30 -6.36 -3.36 17.54
N ILE A 31 -6.24 -2.42 16.62
CA ILE A 31 -5.45 -2.61 15.40
C ILE A 31 -3.96 -2.87 15.73
N THR A 32 -3.46 -2.27 16.80
CA THR A 32 -2.09 -2.47 17.31
C THR A 32 -1.82 -3.93 17.67
N ASP A 33 -2.78 -4.60 18.32
CA ASP A 33 -2.63 -6.02 18.69
C ASP A 33 -2.62 -6.92 17.44
N VAL A 34 -3.44 -6.56 16.44
CA VAL A 34 -3.51 -7.30 15.18
C VAL A 34 -2.21 -7.11 14.36
N ILE A 35 -1.65 -5.91 14.35
CA ILE A 35 -0.36 -5.63 13.72
C ILE A 35 0.78 -6.37 14.44
N ASP A 36 0.81 -6.37 15.77
CA ASP A 36 1.81 -7.11 16.55
C ASP A 36 1.78 -8.61 16.23
N ASP A 37 0.59 -9.21 16.19
CA ASP A 37 0.41 -10.61 15.80
C ASP A 37 0.87 -10.86 14.35
N ALA A 38 0.54 -9.96 13.41
CA ALA A 38 0.97 -10.08 12.01
C ALA A 38 2.50 -10.02 11.87
N LEU A 39 3.16 -9.10 12.60
CA LEU A 39 4.61 -8.98 12.63
C LEU A 39 5.28 -10.24 13.17
N ARG A 40 4.72 -10.83 14.23
CA ARG A 40 5.20 -12.11 14.79
C ARG A 40 4.94 -13.28 13.83
N GLY A 41 3.85 -13.20 13.05
CA GLY A 41 3.49 -14.16 12.01
C GLY A 41 4.36 -14.08 10.75
N GLY A 42 5.22 -13.05 10.63
CA GLY A 42 6.14 -12.89 9.52
C GLY A 42 5.67 -11.94 8.43
N ALA A 43 4.71 -11.04 8.71
CA ALA A 43 4.38 -9.96 7.78
C ALA A 43 5.63 -9.15 7.44
N SER A 44 5.89 -8.99 6.15
CA SER A 44 7.04 -8.24 5.59
C SER A 44 6.63 -6.88 5.02
N PHE A 45 5.34 -6.68 4.74
CA PHE A 45 4.78 -5.46 4.20
C PHE A 45 3.40 -5.20 4.81
N ILE A 46 3.17 -4.00 5.32
CA ILE A 46 1.91 -3.60 5.97
C ILE A 46 1.30 -2.44 5.21
N GLN A 47 0.00 -2.52 4.92
CA GLN A 47 -0.79 -1.41 4.40
C GLN A 47 -1.92 -1.06 5.37
N LEU A 48 -1.91 0.17 5.87
CA LEU A 48 -3.03 0.72 6.63
C LEU A 48 -4.10 1.24 5.65
N ARG A 49 -5.29 0.63 5.69
CA ARG A 49 -6.40 0.98 4.81
C ARG A 49 -7.65 1.38 5.61
N VAL A 50 -7.94 2.68 5.64
CA VAL A 50 -9.10 3.26 6.33
C VAL A 50 -9.72 4.33 5.45
N LYS A 51 -10.82 4.01 4.77
CA LYS A 51 -11.42 4.89 3.76
C LYS A 51 -12.06 6.15 4.31
N ASP A 52 -12.67 6.07 5.49
CA ASP A 52 -13.51 7.14 6.04
C ASP A 52 -12.83 7.92 7.19
N ALA A 53 -11.54 7.71 7.42
CA ALA A 53 -10.81 8.42 8.47
C ALA A 53 -10.39 9.82 8.02
N ASP A 54 -10.48 10.79 8.93
CA ASP A 54 -9.86 12.09 8.69
C ASP A 54 -8.32 12.01 8.76
N ALA A 55 -7.65 13.05 8.25
CA ALA A 55 -6.18 13.05 8.18
C ALA A 55 -5.51 12.95 9.55
N LYS A 56 -6.14 13.51 10.58
CA LYS A 56 -5.60 13.48 11.96
C LYS A 56 -5.65 12.06 12.52
N ASP A 57 -6.82 11.44 12.46
CA ASP A 57 -7.03 10.09 12.99
C ASP A 57 -6.16 9.07 12.25
N LEU A 58 -6.06 9.18 10.93
CA LEU A 58 -5.19 8.31 10.14
C LEU A 58 -3.69 8.51 10.46
N THR A 59 -3.26 9.76 10.72
CA THR A 59 -1.88 10.04 11.16
C THR A 59 -1.62 9.48 12.55
N ASP A 60 -2.59 9.56 13.46
CA ASP A 60 -2.44 9.03 14.82
C ASP A 60 -2.38 7.49 14.78
N MET A 61 -3.23 6.82 14.01
CA MET A 61 -3.13 5.37 13.77
C MET A 61 -1.80 4.97 13.15
N ALA A 62 -1.32 5.73 12.17
CA ALA A 62 -0.02 5.46 11.54
C ALA A 62 1.14 5.57 12.56
N ARG A 63 1.06 6.51 13.49
CA ARG A 63 2.05 6.63 14.58
C ARG A 63 2.04 5.41 15.49
N ASP A 64 0.85 4.96 15.89
CA ASP A 64 0.71 3.79 16.76
C ASP A 64 1.25 2.54 16.09
N ILE A 65 0.94 2.32 14.80
CA ILE A 65 1.48 1.20 14.01
C ILE A 65 3.01 1.30 13.86
N ALA A 66 3.53 2.49 13.56
CA ALA A 66 4.97 2.72 13.46
C ALA A 66 5.69 2.35 14.77
N GLN A 67 5.09 2.71 15.92
CA GLN A 67 5.63 2.36 17.24
C GLN A 67 5.65 0.83 17.44
N ILE A 68 4.59 0.11 17.06
CA ILE A 68 4.57 -1.36 17.15
C ILE A 68 5.64 -2.01 16.25
N ILE A 69 5.87 -1.47 15.05
CA ILE A 69 6.94 -1.94 14.17
C ILE A 69 8.32 -1.74 14.83
N GLU A 70 8.53 -0.58 15.46
CA GLU A 70 9.77 -0.25 16.17
C GLU A 70 9.96 -1.14 17.40
N ASP A 71 8.93 -1.32 18.23
CA ASP A 71 8.97 -2.17 19.44
C ASP A 71 9.29 -3.64 19.09
N ASN A 72 8.93 -4.10 17.90
CA ASN A 72 9.29 -5.40 17.37
C ASN A 72 10.70 -5.44 16.72
N ASN A 73 11.45 -4.33 16.72
CA ASN A 73 12.76 -4.20 16.05
C ASN A 73 12.69 -4.51 14.54
N LYS A 74 11.62 -4.12 13.87
CA LYS A 74 11.37 -4.42 12.45
C LYS A 74 11.39 -3.19 11.54
N SER A 75 11.84 -2.04 12.04
CA SER A 75 11.86 -0.78 11.26
C SER A 75 12.65 -0.86 9.96
N ASP A 76 13.69 -1.71 9.90
CA ASP A 76 14.56 -1.87 8.73
C ASP A 76 14.20 -3.12 7.89
N SER A 77 13.14 -3.87 8.26
CA SER A 77 12.79 -5.13 7.59
C SER A 77 11.33 -5.26 7.19
N VAL A 78 10.46 -4.39 7.71
CA VAL A 78 9.03 -4.35 7.37
C VAL A 78 8.70 -2.99 6.79
N ALA A 79 8.24 -2.98 5.54
CA ALA A 79 7.74 -1.76 4.91
C ALA A 79 6.31 -1.45 5.38
N PHE A 80 6.05 -0.17 5.61
CA PHE A 80 4.74 0.32 6.03
C PHE A 80 4.25 1.42 5.09
N VAL A 81 3.09 1.20 4.48
CA VAL A 81 2.45 2.17 3.56
C VAL A 81 1.03 2.49 4.02
N ILE A 82 0.50 3.62 3.55
CA ILE A 82 -0.89 4.04 3.76
C ILE A 82 -1.63 3.97 2.42
N ASP A 83 -2.88 3.52 2.45
CA ASP A 83 -3.76 3.45 1.28
C ASP A 83 -4.28 4.85 0.91
N ASP A 84 -4.28 5.20 -0.38
CA ASP A 84 -4.86 6.38 -1.03
C ASP A 84 -4.31 7.76 -0.59
N ARG A 85 -3.93 7.92 0.66
CA ARG A 85 -3.73 9.23 1.32
C ARG A 85 -2.27 9.70 1.28
N VAL A 86 -1.82 10.17 0.11
CA VAL A 86 -0.49 10.76 -0.11
C VAL A 86 -0.21 11.93 0.85
N ASP A 87 -1.22 12.76 1.13
CA ASP A 87 -1.15 13.90 2.05
C ASP A 87 -0.81 13.46 3.48
N VAL A 88 -1.41 12.36 3.95
CA VAL A 88 -1.16 11.79 5.28
C VAL A 88 0.25 11.19 5.34
N VAL A 89 0.69 10.48 4.30
CA VAL A 89 2.05 9.95 4.21
C VAL A 89 3.07 11.08 4.29
N TRP A 90 2.88 12.15 3.50
CA TRP A 90 3.74 13.32 3.53
C TRP A 90 3.79 13.95 4.94
N GLN A 91 2.63 14.11 5.59
CA GLN A 91 2.54 14.67 6.93
C GLN A 91 3.23 13.78 7.97
N ALA A 92 3.00 12.46 7.92
CA ALA A 92 3.59 11.50 8.84
C ALA A 92 5.12 11.51 8.73
N ARG A 93 5.65 11.42 7.50
CA ARG A 93 7.10 11.46 7.23
C ARG A 93 7.73 12.77 7.68
N SER A 94 7.04 13.91 7.47
CA SER A 94 7.53 15.22 7.92
C SER A 94 7.61 15.35 9.44
N LYS A 95 6.86 14.55 10.19
CA LYS A 95 6.87 14.44 11.66
C LYS A 95 7.80 13.34 12.17
N GLY A 96 8.56 12.68 11.29
CA GLY A 96 9.46 11.60 11.67
C GLY A 96 8.75 10.29 12.03
N ILE A 97 7.48 10.11 11.67
CA ILE A 97 6.75 8.86 11.85
C ILE A 97 7.17 7.90 10.73
N LYS A 98 7.50 6.64 11.08
CA LYS A 98 7.83 5.62 10.09
C LYS A 98 6.62 5.30 9.23
N VAL A 99 6.64 5.83 8.00
CA VAL A 99 5.75 5.46 6.90
C VAL A 99 6.60 5.45 5.65
N ASP A 100 6.78 4.30 5.04
CA ASP A 100 7.71 4.14 3.92
C ASP A 100 7.14 4.62 2.60
N GLY A 101 5.80 4.71 2.48
CA GLY A 101 5.18 5.17 1.25
C GLY A 101 3.66 5.08 1.22
N VAL A 102 3.14 5.00 0.01
CA VAL A 102 1.71 5.01 -0.29
C VAL A 102 1.35 3.89 -1.28
N HIS A 103 0.14 3.35 -1.18
CA HIS A 103 -0.52 2.60 -2.25
C HIS A 103 -1.69 3.43 -2.77
N ILE A 104 -1.74 3.68 -4.08
CA ILE A 104 -2.77 4.50 -4.71
C ILE A 104 -3.59 3.70 -5.72
N GLY A 105 -4.85 4.06 -5.88
CA GLY A 105 -5.75 3.54 -6.89
C GLY A 105 -5.80 4.46 -8.13
N GLN A 106 -6.65 4.10 -9.09
CA GLN A 106 -6.76 4.81 -10.37
C GLN A 106 -7.47 6.17 -10.27
N THR A 107 -8.17 6.43 -9.16
CA THR A 107 -8.94 7.67 -8.94
C THR A 107 -8.29 8.59 -7.91
N ASP A 108 -7.13 8.19 -7.37
CA ASP A 108 -6.39 8.96 -6.37
C ASP A 108 -5.40 9.93 -7.02
N MET A 109 -4.44 10.42 -6.25
CA MET A 109 -3.39 11.30 -6.77
C MET A 109 -2.61 10.59 -7.90
N GLU A 110 -2.29 11.30 -8.96
CA GLU A 110 -1.53 10.76 -10.08
C GLU A 110 -0.11 10.33 -9.61
N PRO A 111 0.40 9.15 -10.06
CA PRO A 111 1.67 8.59 -9.56
C PRO A 111 2.87 9.53 -9.61
N ARG A 112 2.97 10.35 -10.67
CA ARG A 112 4.07 11.33 -10.82
C ARG A 112 3.98 12.44 -9.77
N GLU A 113 2.75 12.87 -9.44
CA GLU A 113 2.52 13.87 -8.41
C GLU A 113 2.83 13.31 -7.02
N ALA A 114 2.41 12.07 -6.76
CA ALA A 114 2.72 11.36 -5.52
C ALA A 114 4.24 11.20 -5.34
N ARG A 115 4.96 10.76 -6.39
CA ARG A 115 6.42 10.66 -6.39
C ARG A 115 7.09 12.03 -6.14
N ALA A 116 6.64 13.07 -6.84
CA ALA A 116 7.19 14.43 -6.68
C ALA A 116 7.00 14.97 -5.25
N LEU A 117 5.87 14.66 -4.61
CA LEU A 117 5.55 15.10 -3.26
C LEU A 117 6.33 14.31 -2.21
N LEU A 118 6.38 12.99 -2.32
CA LEU A 118 6.97 12.10 -1.32
C LEU A 118 8.50 11.98 -1.43
N GLY A 119 9.05 12.18 -2.62
CA GLY A 119 10.49 12.06 -2.89
C GLY A 119 10.89 10.65 -3.37
N GLU A 120 12.17 10.54 -3.74
CA GLU A 120 12.72 9.32 -4.36
C GLU A 120 12.89 8.15 -3.38
N ASP A 121 12.90 8.41 -2.10
CA ASP A 121 13.09 7.44 -1.03
C ASP A 121 11.77 6.79 -0.55
N ALA A 122 10.62 7.27 -1.03
CA ALA A 122 9.31 6.71 -0.69
C ALA A 122 8.92 5.56 -1.62
N ILE A 123 8.18 4.59 -1.10
CA ILE A 123 7.53 3.53 -1.88
C ILE A 123 6.23 4.09 -2.47
N VAL A 124 6.00 3.88 -3.76
CA VAL A 124 4.73 4.19 -4.44
C VAL A 124 4.21 2.92 -5.11
N GLY A 125 3.12 2.38 -4.58
CA GLY A 125 2.38 1.27 -5.18
C GLY A 125 1.18 1.79 -5.96
N LEU A 126 0.78 1.08 -7.02
CA LEU A 126 -0.38 1.44 -7.84
C LEU A 126 -1.25 0.22 -8.16
N SER A 127 -2.55 0.34 -7.97
CA SER A 127 -3.51 -0.69 -8.39
C SER A 127 -3.54 -0.82 -9.92
N ALA A 128 -3.44 -2.05 -10.44
CA ALA A 128 -3.45 -2.36 -11.87
C ALA A 128 -4.37 -3.58 -12.14
N GLU A 129 -5.64 -3.31 -12.38
CA GLU A 129 -6.68 -4.34 -12.46
C GLU A 129 -6.84 -4.94 -13.86
N THR A 130 -6.18 -4.39 -14.86
CA THR A 130 -6.29 -4.85 -16.26
C THR A 130 -4.96 -4.75 -16.98
N GLU A 131 -4.78 -5.61 -18.03
CA GLU A 131 -3.61 -5.53 -18.90
C GLU A 131 -3.45 -4.17 -19.59
N SER A 132 -4.57 -3.50 -19.88
CA SER A 132 -4.53 -2.15 -20.48
C SER A 132 -3.95 -1.11 -19.50
N LEU A 133 -4.29 -1.20 -18.21
CA LEU A 133 -3.71 -0.36 -17.16
C LEU A 133 -2.22 -0.64 -16.98
N VAL A 134 -1.80 -1.90 -17.03
CA VAL A 134 -0.37 -2.26 -16.97
C VAL A 134 0.41 -1.65 -18.13
N LYS A 135 -0.17 -1.65 -19.34
CA LYS A 135 0.47 -0.99 -20.50
C LYS A 135 0.63 0.51 -20.28
N LEU A 136 -0.40 1.20 -19.76
CA LEU A 136 -0.30 2.62 -19.41
C LEU A 136 0.72 2.89 -18.31
N ILE A 137 0.79 2.01 -17.32
CA ILE A 137 1.76 2.09 -16.23
C ILE A 137 3.19 1.96 -16.75
N ASN A 138 3.43 1.07 -17.72
CA ASN A 138 4.74 0.91 -18.36
C ASN A 138 5.18 2.14 -19.19
N GLU A 139 4.27 3.05 -19.51
CA GLU A 139 4.58 4.34 -20.14
C GLU A 139 4.95 5.44 -19.13
N LEU A 140 4.80 5.18 -17.82
CA LEU A 140 5.27 6.10 -16.80
C LEU A 140 6.80 6.18 -16.79
N PRO A 141 7.38 7.32 -16.38
CA PRO A 141 8.83 7.41 -16.20
C PRO A 141 9.37 6.35 -15.24
N ASP A 142 10.56 5.85 -15.52
CA ASP A 142 11.26 4.92 -14.65
C ASP A 142 11.33 5.45 -13.21
N GLY A 143 11.02 4.57 -12.26
CA GLY A 143 11.01 4.90 -10.84
C GLY A 143 9.81 5.71 -10.36
N CYS A 144 8.80 5.96 -11.22
CA CYS A 144 7.56 6.64 -10.82
C CYS A 144 6.77 5.82 -9.81
N ILE A 145 6.66 4.50 -10.04
CA ILE A 145 6.07 3.53 -9.12
C ILE A 145 7.06 2.39 -8.85
N ASP A 146 6.84 1.63 -7.79
CA ASP A 146 7.75 0.58 -7.31
C ASP A 146 7.13 -0.82 -7.36
N TYR A 147 5.81 -0.92 -7.28
CA TYR A 147 5.08 -2.17 -7.43
C TYR A 147 3.64 -1.92 -7.90
N ILE A 148 3.02 -2.98 -8.41
CA ILE A 148 1.60 -2.97 -8.78
C ILE A 148 0.79 -3.93 -7.91
N GLY A 149 -0.46 -3.55 -7.64
CA GLY A 149 -1.48 -4.41 -7.03
C GLY A 149 -2.44 -4.90 -8.10
N ALA A 150 -2.39 -6.19 -8.43
CA ALA A 150 -3.34 -6.81 -9.35
C ALA A 150 -4.73 -6.97 -8.69
N ALA A 151 -5.76 -7.16 -9.50
CA ALA A 151 -7.10 -7.45 -9.00
C ALA A 151 -7.16 -8.83 -8.31
N PRO A 152 -8.14 -9.06 -7.42
CA PRO A 152 -8.21 -10.29 -6.63
C PRO A 152 -8.62 -11.51 -7.47
N LEU A 153 -8.09 -12.70 -7.12
CA LEU A 153 -8.53 -14.00 -7.64
C LEU A 153 -9.96 -14.35 -7.20
N HIS A 154 -10.36 -13.88 -6.00
CA HIS A 154 -11.67 -14.14 -5.41
C HIS A 154 -12.32 -12.84 -4.98
N VAL A 155 -13.66 -12.78 -5.03
CA VAL A 155 -14.41 -11.62 -4.54
C VAL A 155 -14.02 -11.33 -3.10
N SER A 156 -13.52 -10.13 -2.85
CA SER A 156 -13.13 -9.67 -1.52
C SER A 156 -14.30 -8.98 -0.84
N VAL A 157 -14.61 -9.41 0.39
CA VAL A 157 -15.61 -8.72 1.23
C VAL A 157 -15.06 -7.44 1.87
N THR A 158 -13.74 -7.29 1.94
CA THR A 158 -13.05 -6.12 2.53
C THR A 158 -12.76 -5.03 1.49
N LYS A 159 -12.77 -5.37 0.20
CA LYS A 159 -12.59 -4.46 -0.92
C LYS A 159 -13.59 -4.81 -2.05
N PRO A 160 -14.91 -4.67 -1.81
CA PRO A 160 -15.92 -5.03 -2.82
C PRO A 160 -15.77 -4.22 -4.12
N GLU A 161 -15.29 -2.99 -4.03
CA GLU A 161 -15.02 -2.11 -5.18
C GLU A 161 -13.90 -2.65 -6.10
N ALA A 162 -12.92 -3.38 -5.59
CA ALA A 162 -11.90 -4.02 -6.42
C ALA A 162 -12.46 -5.14 -7.28
N SER A 163 -13.65 -5.63 -6.91
CA SER A 163 -14.39 -6.64 -7.65
C SER A 163 -15.39 -6.04 -8.66
N VAL A 164 -15.52 -4.72 -8.74
CA VAL A 164 -16.50 -4.02 -9.57
C VAL A 164 -15.81 -3.48 -10.83
N GLY A 165 -15.63 -4.34 -11.82
CA GLY A 165 -15.08 -3.94 -13.12
C GLY A 165 -16.07 -4.06 -14.28
N GLY A 166 -17.36 -4.25 -14.03
CA GLY A 166 -18.40 -4.34 -15.06
C GLY A 166 -19.53 -3.36 -14.81
N ASN A 167 -20.05 -2.74 -15.87
CA ASN A 167 -21.29 -1.95 -15.85
C ASN A 167 -22.54 -2.75 -15.40
N ASP A 168 -22.39 -4.02 -15.07
CA ASP A 168 -23.45 -4.96 -14.71
C ASP A 168 -23.42 -5.41 -13.23
N GLY A 169 -22.50 -4.85 -12.41
CA GLY A 169 -22.36 -5.20 -10.99
C GLY A 169 -21.78 -6.60 -10.74
N SER A 170 -21.32 -7.31 -11.76
CA SER A 170 -20.55 -8.53 -11.59
C SER A 170 -19.12 -8.18 -11.20
N GLY A 171 -18.76 -8.45 -9.93
CA GLY A 171 -17.40 -8.27 -9.46
C GLY A 171 -16.43 -9.07 -10.34
N ARG A 172 -15.46 -8.41 -10.96
CA ARG A 172 -14.42 -9.07 -11.74
C ARG A 172 -13.34 -9.60 -10.80
N THR A 173 -13.20 -10.91 -10.80
CA THR A 173 -11.99 -11.56 -10.31
C THR A 173 -11.12 -11.89 -11.52
N LEU A 174 -9.81 -11.85 -11.35
CA LEU A 174 -8.89 -12.36 -12.36
C LEU A 174 -8.70 -13.86 -12.13
N ASP A 175 -8.60 -14.61 -13.23
CA ASP A 175 -8.07 -15.98 -13.14
C ASP A 175 -6.54 -16.00 -13.10
N GLU A 176 -5.96 -17.18 -12.86
CA GLU A 176 -4.49 -17.32 -12.74
C GLU A 176 -3.77 -16.94 -14.05
N GLU A 177 -4.36 -17.19 -15.22
CA GLU A 177 -3.77 -16.84 -16.51
C GLU A 177 -3.74 -15.33 -16.72
N GLN A 178 -4.81 -14.63 -16.34
CA GLN A 178 -4.88 -13.17 -16.38
C GLN A 178 -3.87 -12.52 -15.42
N ILE A 179 -3.73 -13.03 -14.19
CA ILE A 179 -2.73 -12.54 -13.24
C ILE A 179 -1.32 -12.77 -13.80
N ASN A 180 -1.03 -13.95 -14.30
CA ASN A 180 0.27 -14.25 -14.93
C ASN A 180 0.56 -13.33 -16.12
N THR A 181 -0.46 -12.99 -16.89
CA THR A 181 -0.34 -12.06 -18.03
C THR A 181 0.00 -10.65 -17.51
N ILE A 182 -0.70 -10.17 -16.50
CA ILE A 182 -0.44 -8.86 -15.87
C ILE A 182 0.97 -8.82 -15.28
N CYS A 183 1.35 -9.82 -14.49
CA CYS A 183 2.68 -9.90 -13.89
C CYS A 183 3.80 -9.97 -14.94
N SER A 184 3.57 -10.73 -16.03
CA SER A 184 4.56 -10.85 -17.11
C SER A 184 4.67 -9.58 -17.97
N ALA A 185 3.58 -8.84 -18.12
CA ALA A 185 3.55 -7.58 -18.86
C ALA A 185 4.12 -6.41 -18.05
N SER A 186 4.13 -6.52 -16.72
CA SER A 186 4.68 -5.49 -15.83
C SER A 186 6.20 -5.65 -15.69
N GLY A 187 6.93 -4.55 -15.80
CA GLY A 187 8.36 -4.51 -15.44
C GLY A 187 8.58 -4.43 -13.91
N PHE A 188 7.51 -4.56 -13.11
CA PHE A 188 7.50 -4.36 -11.66
C PHE A 188 7.54 -5.69 -10.89
N ARG A 189 7.89 -5.61 -9.62
CA ARG A 189 7.89 -6.74 -8.68
C ARG A 189 6.49 -7.09 -8.21
#